data_7be9f93166f93ea1d138118e9b9e08af
#
_entry.id   7be9f93166f93ea1d138118e9b9e08af
#
_cell.length_a   1.000
_cell.length_b   1.000
_cell.length_c   1.000
_cell.angle_alpha   90.00
_cell.angle_beta   90.00
_cell.angle_gamma   90.00
#
_symmetry.space_group_name_H-M   'P 1'
#
loop_
_entity.id
_entity.type
_entity.pdbx_description
1 polymer ?
#
loop_
_entity_poly.entity_id
_entity_poly.type
_entity_poly.pdbx_seq_one_letter_code
_entity_poly.pdbx_strand_id
1 'polypeptide(L)'
;MKSFLAVGLLLIMPAAFADEFPTPPDLPPTPLARQLLSLDPHVKGARAAKSMAETDARHLRASNYEWSVRLSGQQRRYDVGGKSNEWNVELQRPFRLPGKASLDKRIGEAGLSEAEAGIGESTHEAARALVERWMLWLGAIERHRLLQEQEQLVLASRQAVGKRVEAGDASRLESSLAATELAVARRMKSEAQAAEAQAIARLRAHFPGIDTTSPPRLADPVLPEGDLVQWRARILEHSDPIRIARAKVERLNQQAERAQADRLPDPTVGIFTSSEVFQQERVIGLNVSIPIPGSHRSLVAKKAQQAVALAEQELESESRQLAAEIEGGYAAAHGSHSAWLAAEDAASAAKESAALMTKAYSLGEADLQSRLLSQRQDIAAAEAALDAKVSALRAYYLLL
;
A
#
# COMPACT_ATOMS: atom_id res chain seq x y z
N MET A 1 -2.61 53.04 -15.89
CA MET A 1 -2.99 52.92 -14.47
C MET A 1 -4.22 52.04 -14.40
N LYS A 2 -4.06 50.81 -13.96
CA LYS A 2 -5.02 49.95 -13.25
C LYS A 2 -4.34 48.61 -12.98
N SER A 3 -3.97 48.46 -11.73
CA SER A 3 -3.30 47.29 -11.16
C SER A 3 -4.22 46.07 -11.15
N PHE A 4 -3.79 44.94 -11.67
CA PHE A 4 -4.40 43.65 -11.44
C PHE A 4 -3.69 42.98 -10.27
N LEU A 5 -4.35 42.90 -9.14
CA LEU A 5 -4.01 42.08 -7.99
C LEU A 5 -4.22 40.60 -8.37
N ALA A 6 -3.12 39.86 -8.44
CA ALA A 6 -3.15 38.42 -8.46
C ALA A 6 -3.43 37.90 -7.04
N VAL A 7 -4.64 37.42 -6.82
CA VAL A 7 -5.01 36.68 -5.59
C VAL A 7 -4.49 35.25 -5.77
N GLY A 8 -3.36 34.97 -5.14
CA GLY A 8 -2.84 33.62 -4.97
C GLY A 8 -3.76 32.83 -4.03
N LEU A 9 -4.53 31.91 -4.57
CA LEU A 9 -5.28 30.92 -3.80
C LEU A 9 -4.28 29.87 -3.26
N LEU A 10 -3.76 30.11 -2.06
CA LEU A 10 -3.06 29.10 -1.27
C LEU A 10 -4.08 27.98 -0.97
N LEU A 11 -3.95 26.86 -1.63
CA LEU A 11 -4.57 25.60 -1.25
C LEU A 11 -3.99 25.20 0.13
N ILE A 12 -4.68 25.62 1.18
CA ILE A 12 -4.51 25.13 2.54
C ILE A 12 -5.07 23.70 2.53
N MET A 13 -4.22 22.70 2.34
CA MET A 13 -4.55 21.34 2.74
C MET A 13 -4.81 21.38 4.26
N PRO A 14 -5.90 20.79 4.75
CA PRO A 14 -6.13 20.72 6.18
C PRO A 14 -5.04 19.85 6.82
N ALA A 15 -4.13 20.50 7.52
CA ALA A 15 -3.15 19.88 8.42
C ALA A 15 -3.83 19.35 9.72
N ALA A 16 -5.11 19.01 9.66
CA ALA A 16 -5.95 18.85 10.84
C ALA A 16 -5.91 17.45 11.47
N PHE A 17 -5.13 16.50 10.96
CA PHE A 17 -5.12 15.13 11.49
C PHE A 17 -3.76 14.64 12.00
N ALA A 18 -2.73 15.50 12.04
CA ALA A 18 -1.42 15.09 12.58
C ALA A 18 -1.29 15.27 14.10
N ASP A 19 -2.27 15.88 14.76
CA ASP A 19 -2.21 16.21 16.20
C ASP A 19 -3.05 15.29 17.10
N GLU A 20 -3.79 14.34 16.57
CA GLU A 20 -4.69 13.49 17.38
C GLU A 20 -3.96 12.34 18.10
N PHE A 21 -2.82 11.90 17.58
CA PHE A 21 -2.00 10.86 18.23
C PHE A 21 -0.53 11.29 18.27
N PRO A 22 0.06 11.46 19.46
CA PRO A 22 1.49 11.70 19.57
C PRO A 22 2.25 10.52 18.95
N THR A 23 3.23 10.82 18.08
CA THR A 23 4.05 9.78 17.47
C THR A 23 4.69 8.92 18.55
N PRO A 24 4.45 7.60 18.58
CA PRO A 24 5.08 6.71 19.54
C PRO A 24 6.60 6.83 19.51
N PRO A 25 7.29 6.78 20.68
CA PRO A 25 8.73 7.06 20.76
C PRO A 25 9.61 6.02 20.07
N ASP A 26 9.06 4.84 19.79
CA ASP A 26 9.72 3.72 19.13
C ASP A 26 9.44 3.64 17.62
N LEU A 27 8.63 4.55 17.06
CA LEU A 27 8.46 4.68 15.61
C LEU A 27 9.46 5.68 15.00
N PRO A 28 9.71 5.61 13.69
CA PRO A 28 10.53 6.59 13.01
C PRO A 28 9.93 8.00 13.14
N PRO A 29 10.76 9.06 13.30
CA PRO A 29 10.26 10.43 13.34
C PRO A 29 9.38 10.75 12.14
N THR A 30 8.23 11.39 12.36
CA THR A 30 7.24 11.70 11.31
C THR A 30 7.83 12.38 10.06
N PRO A 31 8.78 13.35 10.15
CA PRO A 31 9.38 13.94 8.96
C PRO A 31 10.17 12.92 8.12
N LEU A 32 10.93 12.04 8.79
CA LEU A 32 11.69 10.97 8.13
C LEU A 32 10.74 9.96 7.49
N ALA A 33 9.72 9.51 8.20
CA ALA A 33 8.72 8.59 7.67
C ALA A 33 8.05 9.17 6.39
N ARG A 34 7.59 10.42 6.43
CA ARG A 34 7.00 11.09 5.25
C ARG A 34 7.97 11.14 4.07
N GLN A 35 9.24 11.43 4.32
CA GLN A 35 10.25 11.44 3.26
C GLN A 35 10.42 10.05 2.64
N LEU A 36 10.58 8.99 3.46
CA LEU A 36 10.75 7.61 3.00
C LEU A 36 9.54 7.14 2.19
N LEU A 37 8.31 7.38 2.68
CA LEU A 37 7.09 7.05 1.98
C LEU A 37 6.96 7.77 0.63
N SER A 38 7.38 9.04 0.57
CA SER A 38 7.35 9.81 -0.69
C SER A 38 8.31 9.26 -1.76
N LEU A 39 9.34 8.52 -1.35
CA LEU A 39 10.33 7.89 -2.21
C LEU A 39 9.96 6.46 -2.60
N ASP A 40 8.96 5.88 -1.96
CA ASP A 40 8.51 4.52 -2.22
C ASP A 40 8.09 4.34 -3.70
N PRO A 41 8.51 3.26 -4.37
CA PRO A 41 8.16 3.00 -5.77
C PRO A 41 6.66 2.91 -6.03
N HIS A 42 5.87 2.33 -5.12
CA HIS A 42 4.41 2.22 -5.27
C HIS A 42 3.75 3.59 -5.18
N VAL A 43 4.16 4.44 -4.23
CA VAL A 43 3.68 5.83 -4.10
C VAL A 43 4.05 6.67 -5.33
N LYS A 44 5.28 6.52 -5.84
CA LYS A 44 5.69 7.16 -7.11
C LYS A 44 4.88 6.65 -8.30
N GLY A 45 4.61 5.35 -8.35
CA GLY A 45 3.75 4.73 -9.36
C GLY A 45 2.33 5.30 -9.33
N ALA A 46 1.73 5.44 -8.14
CA ALA A 46 0.41 6.02 -7.99
C ALA A 46 0.36 7.50 -8.40
N ARG A 47 1.42 8.29 -8.12
CA ARG A 47 1.53 9.67 -8.63
C ARG A 47 1.64 9.72 -10.15
N ALA A 48 2.37 8.79 -10.76
CA ALA A 48 2.44 8.68 -12.21
C ALA A 48 1.07 8.28 -12.80
N ALA A 49 0.32 7.37 -12.14
CA ALA A 49 -1.04 7.01 -12.54
C ALA A 49 -1.99 8.22 -12.46
N LYS A 50 -1.88 9.08 -11.43
CA LYS A 50 -2.63 10.35 -11.38
C LYS A 50 -2.29 11.25 -12.57
N SER A 51 -1.00 11.42 -12.90
CA SER A 51 -0.59 12.23 -14.06
C SER A 51 -1.12 11.66 -15.38
N MET A 52 -1.20 10.33 -15.50
CA MET A 52 -1.85 9.66 -16.63
C MET A 52 -3.35 9.96 -16.65
N ALA A 53 -4.06 9.86 -15.53
CA ALA A 53 -5.49 10.19 -15.44
C ALA A 53 -5.78 11.66 -15.77
N GLU A 54 -4.91 12.61 -15.40
CA GLU A 54 -4.99 14.01 -15.82
C GLU A 54 -4.87 14.17 -17.34
N THR A 55 -4.00 13.37 -17.96
CA THR A 55 -3.83 13.37 -19.42
C THR A 55 -5.05 12.74 -20.11
N ASP A 56 -5.58 11.65 -19.57
CA ASP A 56 -6.79 11.00 -20.07
C ASP A 56 -8.01 11.93 -19.97
N ALA A 57 -8.15 12.66 -18.86
CA ALA A 57 -9.20 13.68 -18.71
C ALA A 57 -9.07 14.80 -19.75
N ARG A 58 -7.86 15.25 -20.07
CA ARG A 58 -7.61 16.22 -21.15
C ARG A 58 -7.92 15.64 -22.52
N HIS A 59 -7.52 14.40 -22.77
CA HIS A 59 -7.82 13.67 -24.02
C HIS A 59 -9.33 13.54 -24.24
N LEU A 60 -10.09 13.13 -23.23
CA LEU A 60 -11.54 13.04 -23.28
C LEU A 60 -12.21 14.40 -23.59
N ARG A 61 -11.68 15.49 -23.01
CA ARG A 61 -12.18 16.87 -23.31
C ARG A 61 -11.85 17.30 -24.73
N ALA A 62 -10.64 17.02 -25.22
CA ALA A 62 -10.18 17.43 -26.53
C ALA A 62 -10.98 16.76 -27.66
N SER A 63 -11.53 15.57 -27.41
CA SER A 63 -12.14 14.73 -28.41
C SER A 63 -11.14 14.11 -29.41
N ASN A 64 -11.43 12.90 -29.82
CA ASN A 64 -10.68 12.18 -30.85
C ASN A 64 -11.14 12.49 -32.29
N TYR A 65 -11.95 13.52 -32.47
CA TYR A 65 -12.50 13.88 -33.79
C TYR A 65 -11.57 14.83 -34.53
N GLU A 66 -10.74 14.26 -35.39
CA GLU A 66 -9.76 14.97 -36.20
C GLU A 66 -10.34 15.43 -37.53
N TRP A 67 -9.72 16.48 -38.08
CA TRP A 67 -9.95 16.84 -39.45
C TRP A 67 -9.34 15.79 -40.39
N SER A 68 -10.07 15.38 -41.40
CA SER A 68 -9.55 14.50 -42.43
C SER A 68 -9.72 15.13 -43.82
N VAL A 69 -8.69 15.01 -44.62
CA VAL A 69 -8.70 15.40 -46.03
C VAL A 69 -8.79 14.14 -46.87
N ARG A 70 -9.80 14.08 -47.74
CA ARG A 70 -9.93 13.00 -48.70
C ARG A 70 -9.63 13.55 -50.11
N LEU A 71 -8.72 12.89 -50.80
CA LEU A 71 -8.39 13.18 -52.17
C LEU A 71 -8.78 11.99 -53.01
N SER A 72 -9.53 12.23 -54.05
CA SER A 72 -9.87 11.19 -55.05
C SER A 72 -9.66 11.71 -56.46
N GLY A 73 -9.15 10.85 -57.30
CA GLY A 73 -9.04 11.08 -58.75
C GLY A 73 -9.65 9.93 -59.49
N GLN A 74 -10.36 10.27 -60.56
CA GLN A 74 -10.97 9.27 -61.41
C GLN A 74 -10.81 9.66 -62.87
N GLN A 75 -10.85 8.66 -63.77
CA GLN A 75 -10.92 8.86 -65.20
C GLN A 75 -12.30 8.41 -65.68
N ARG A 76 -13.10 9.35 -66.18
CA ARG A 76 -14.38 9.06 -66.75
C ARG A 76 -14.18 8.87 -68.25
N ARG A 77 -14.70 7.78 -68.80
CA ARG A 77 -14.74 7.52 -70.26
C ARG A 77 -16.18 7.74 -70.73
N TYR A 78 -16.32 8.55 -71.74
CA TYR A 78 -17.59 8.77 -72.43
C TYR A 78 -17.73 7.81 -73.65
N ASP A 79 -18.91 7.34 -73.92
CA ASP A 79 -19.15 6.50 -75.10
C ASP A 79 -18.94 7.27 -76.42
N VAL A 80 -19.21 8.58 -76.37
CA VAL A 80 -18.93 9.53 -77.46
C VAL A 80 -18.20 10.74 -76.79
N GLY A 81 -16.95 11.04 -77.20
CA GLY A 81 -16.30 12.25 -76.77
C GLY A 81 -14.97 12.09 -75.97
N GLY A 82 -14.50 10.84 -75.70
CA GLY A 82 -13.14 10.63 -75.13
C GLY A 82 -13.09 10.35 -73.63
N LYS A 83 -11.98 10.74 -72.98
CA LYS A 83 -11.71 10.47 -71.51
C LYS A 83 -11.50 11.78 -70.80
N SER A 84 -12.19 11.99 -69.67
CA SER A 84 -11.97 13.11 -68.76
C SER A 84 -11.27 12.63 -67.46
N ASN A 85 -10.24 13.34 -67.03
CA ASN A 85 -9.64 13.16 -65.73
C ASN A 85 -10.30 14.12 -64.74
N GLU A 86 -10.85 13.58 -63.71
CA GLU A 86 -11.60 14.31 -62.69
C GLU A 86 -10.94 14.12 -61.31
N TRP A 87 -11.08 15.11 -60.47
CA TRP A 87 -10.58 15.07 -59.11
C TRP A 87 -11.58 15.66 -58.14
N ASN A 88 -11.50 15.18 -56.87
CA ASN A 88 -12.27 15.69 -55.76
C ASN A 88 -11.38 15.85 -54.57
N VAL A 89 -11.52 16.96 -53.85
CA VAL A 89 -10.89 17.27 -52.59
C VAL A 89 -11.98 17.53 -51.58
N GLU A 90 -11.94 16.80 -50.47
CA GLU A 90 -12.93 16.90 -49.38
C GLU A 90 -12.21 17.12 -48.06
N LEU A 91 -12.66 18.10 -47.27
CA LEU A 91 -12.26 18.34 -45.88
C LEU A 91 -13.47 18.03 -45.01
N GLN A 92 -13.33 17.06 -44.12
CA GLN A 92 -14.41 16.61 -43.24
C GLN A 92 -13.99 16.43 -41.78
N ARG A 93 -14.98 16.52 -40.87
CA ARG A 93 -14.78 16.29 -39.45
C ARG A 93 -16.04 15.69 -38.80
N PRO A 94 -15.93 14.68 -37.96
CA PRO A 94 -17.02 14.25 -37.08
C PRO A 94 -17.32 15.31 -36.02
N PHE A 95 -18.60 15.46 -35.66
CA PHE A 95 -19.05 16.38 -34.59
C PHE A 95 -19.70 15.60 -33.46
N ARG A 96 -19.18 15.84 -32.25
CA ARG A 96 -19.74 15.21 -31.04
C ARG A 96 -21.13 15.81 -30.79
N LEU A 97 -22.14 14.95 -30.66
CA LEU A 97 -23.50 15.38 -30.35
C LEU A 97 -23.58 16.04 -28.96
N PRO A 98 -24.53 16.97 -28.77
CA PRO A 98 -24.75 17.63 -27.48
C PRO A 98 -24.92 16.60 -26.35
N GLY A 99 -24.37 16.90 -25.15
CA GLY A 99 -24.40 16.03 -23.98
C GLY A 99 -23.23 15.04 -23.88
N LYS A 100 -22.69 14.53 -25.00
CA LYS A 100 -21.55 13.58 -24.96
C LYS A 100 -20.28 14.21 -24.39
N ALA A 101 -20.02 15.48 -24.69
CA ALA A 101 -18.85 16.21 -24.15
C ALA A 101 -18.90 16.38 -22.63
N SER A 102 -20.09 16.56 -22.05
CA SER A 102 -20.25 16.64 -20.59
C SER A 102 -20.04 15.28 -19.90
N LEU A 103 -20.48 14.19 -20.57
CA LEU A 103 -20.22 12.83 -20.11
C LEU A 103 -18.71 12.51 -20.15
N ASP A 104 -18.04 12.82 -21.26
CA ASP A 104 -16.59 12.63 -21.40
C ASP A 104 -15.83 13.42 -20.33
N LYS A 105 -16.26 14.65 -19.98
CA LYS A 105 -15.70 15.43 -18.89
C LYS A 105 -15.89 14.72 -17.54
N ARG A 106 -17.11 14.23 -17.24
CA ARG A 106 -17.41 13.51 -15.98
C ARG A 106 -16.64 12.21 -15.84
N ILE A 107 -16.46 11.47 -16.93
CA ILE A 107 -15.61 10.26 -16.96
C ILE A 107 -14.18 10.62 -16.57
N GLY A 108 -13.62 11.69 -17.12
CA GLY A 108 -12.28 12.16 -16.81
C GLY A 108 -12.13 12.60 -15.34
N GLU A 109 -13.13 13.30 -14.78
CA GLU A 109 -13.14 13.74 -13.39
C GLU A 109 -13.26 12.58 -12.41
N ALA A 110 -14.10 11.58 -12.70
CA ALA A 110 -14.22 10.37 -11.91
C ALA A 110 -12.93 9.53 -11.96
N GLY A 111 -12.28 9.42 -13.13
CA GLY A 111 -10.99 8.74 -13.27
C GLY A 111 -9.87 9.45 -12.49
N LEU A 112 -9.87 10.77 -12.44
CA LEU A 112 -8.91 11.54 -11.64
C LEU A 112 -9.14 11.31 -10.14
N SER A 113 -10.40 11.31 -9.68
CA SER A 113 -10.74 11.01 -8.28
C SER A 113 -10.31 9.61 -7.86
N GLU A 114 -10.49 8.60 -8.74
CA GLU A 114 -10.01 7.23 -8.51
C GLU A 114 -8.47 7.20 -8.36
N ALA A 115 -7.74 7.90 -9.23
CA ALA A 115 -6.28 7.96 -9.18
C ALA A 115 -5.75 8.74 -7.95
N GLU A 116 -6.46 9.76 -7.49
CA GLU A 116 -6.13 10.50 -6.26
C GLU A 116 -6.28 9.64 -5.01
N ALA A 117 -7.37 8.88 -4.91
CA ALA A 117 -7.55 7.92 -3.83
C ALA A 117 -6.48 6.82 -3.87
N GLY A 118 -6.03 6.41 -5.07
CA GLY A 118 -4.94 5.45 -5.25
C GLY A 118 -3.59 5.91 -4.69
N ILE A 119 -3.32 7.22 -4.60
CA ILE A 119 -2.12 7.75 -3.91
C ILE A 119 -2.23 7.54 -2.40
N GLY A 120 -3.41 7.78 -1.82
CA GLY A 120 -3.67 7.55 -0.40
C GLY A 120 -3.41 6.09 -0.05
N GLU A 121 -4.04 5.17 -0.76
CA GLU A 121 -3.89 3.72 -0.55
C GLU A 121 -2.43 3.27 -0.67
N SER A 122 -1.72 3.69 -1.73
CA SER A 122 -0.31 3.34 -1.89
C SER A 122 0.57 3.90 -0.76
N THR A 123 0.19 5.05 -0.17
CA THR A 123 0.90 5.64 0.96
C THR A 123 0.62 4.85 2.24
N HIS A 124 -0.62 4.41 2.46
CA HIS A 124 -1.00 3.55 3.59
C HIS A 124 -0.27 2.20 3.53
N GLU A 125 -0.27 1.54 2.39
CA GLU A 125 0.44 0.27 2.21
C GLU A 125 1.96 0.41 2.44
N ALA A 126 2.57 1.49 1.95
CA ALA A 126 3.97 1.77 2.22
C ALA A 126 4.22 2.07 3.72
N ALA A 127 3.30 2.75 4.42
CA ALA A 127 3.39 3.01 5.85
C ALA A 127 3.28 1.72 6.66
N ARG A 128 2.32 0.85 6.35
CA ARG A 128 2.19 -0.49 6.95
C ARG A 128 3.48 -1.30 6.77
N ALA A 129 4.01 -1.31 5.55
CA ALA A 129 5.25 -2.00 5.24
C ALA A 129 6.46 -1.43 6.02
N LEU A 130 6.50 -0.12 6.26
CA LEU A 130 7.53 0.52 7.07
C LEU A 130 7.41 0.09 8.55
N VAL A 131 6.22 0.19 9.13
CA VAL A 131 5.95 -0.22 10.51
C VAL A 131 6.32 -1.68 10.74
N GLU A 132 5.87 -2.58 9.86
CA GLU A 132 6.18 -4.01 9.99
C GLU A 132 7.67 -4.30 9.99
N ARG A 133 8.41 -3.74 9.03
CA ARG A 133 9.85 -3.98 8.91
C ARG A 133 10.64 -3.32 10.04
N TRP A 134 10.19 -2.15 10.47
CA TRP A 134 10.77 -1.43 11.59
C TRP A 134 10.63 -2.20 12.89
N MET A 135 9.43 -2.68 13.20
CA MET A 135 9.17 -3.47 14.40
C MET A 135 9.88 -4.82 14.40
N LEU A 136 9.97 -5.49 13.22
CA LEU A 136 10.79 -6.71 13.08
C LEU A 136 12.27 -6.46 13.35
N TRP A 137 12.80 -5.32 12.90
CA TRP A 137 14.18 -4.94 13.17
C TRP A 137 14.42 -4.63 14.66
N LEU A 138 13.56 -3.84 15.31
CA LEU A 138 13.67 -3.55 16.74
C LEU A 138 13.56 -4.82 17.60
N GLY A 139 12.61 -5.70 17.26
CA GLY A 139 12.47 -6.99 17.93
C GLY A 139 13.73 -7.87 17.80
N ALA A 140 14.35 -7.88 16.61
CA ALA A 140 15.58 -8.62 16.37
C ALA A 140 16.77 -8.06 17.18
N ILE A 141 16.89 -6.74 17.33
CA ILE A 141 17.90 -6.09 18.18
C ILE A 141 17.73 -6.51 19.63
N GLU A 142 16.51 -6.39 20.15
CA GLU A 142 16.24 -6.71 21.57
C GLU A 142 16.49 -8.20 21.86
N ARG A 143 16.11 -9.09 20.92
CA ARG A 143 16.41 -10.52 21.03
C ARG A 143 17.90 -10.80 21.03
N HIS A 144 18.67 -10.16 20.13
CA HIS A 144 20.13 -10.31 20.11
C HIS A 144 20.76 -9.83 21.41
N ARG A 145 20.30 -8.69 21.96
CA ARG A 145 20.76 -8.16 23.26
C ARG A 145 20.47 -9.14 24.40
N LEU A 146 19.24 -9.66 24.49
CA LEU A 146 18.82 -10.64 25.48
C LEU A 146 19.73 -11.89 25.44
N LEU A 147 19.94 -12.45 24.26
CA LEU A 147 20.75 -13.68 24.11
C LEU A 147 22.26 -13.42 24.26
N GLN A 148 22.73 -12.20 24.00
CA GLN A 148 24.10 -11.80 24.32
C GLN A 148 24.35 -11.71 25.84
N GLU A 149 23.44 -11.11 26.60
CA GLU A 149 23.48 -11.08 28.04
C GLU A 149 23.46 -12.50 28.62
N GLN A 150 22.61 -13.35 28.07
CA GLN A 150 22.53 -14.75 28.47
C GLN A 150 23.84 -15.51 28.21
N GLU A 151 24.47 -15.34 27.04
CA GLU A 151 25.77 -15.98 26.78
C GLU A 151 26.81 -15.61 27.85
N GLN A 152 26.82 -14.34 28.27
CA GLN A 152 27.76 -13.89 29.33
C GLN A 152 27.49 -14.58 30.69
N LEU A 153 26.22 -14.72 31.07
CA LEU A 153 25.82 -15.42 32.29
C LEU A 153 26.20 -16.92 32.26
N VAL A 154 25.96 -17.58 31.13
CA VAL A 154 26.30 -18.98 30.93
C VAL A 154 27.83 -19.19 30.90
N LEU A 155 28.58 -18.25 30.29
CA LEU A 155 30.04 -18.28 30.26
C LEU A 155 30.62 -18.19 31.69
N ALA A 156 30.11 -17.23 32.50
CA ALA A 156 30.51 -17.09 33.88
C ALA A 156 30.19 -18.36 34.69
N SER A 157 29.01 -18.95 34.48
CA SER A 157 28.61 -20.22 35.09
C SER A 157 29.58 -21.37 34.73
N ARG A 158 29.93 -21.52 33.47
CA ARG A 158 30.90 -22.55 33.02
C ARG A 158 32.26 -22.36 33.67
N GLN A 159 32.75 -21.11 33.79
CA GLN A 159 34.02 -20.83 34.43
C GLN A 159 33.99 -21.19 35.93
N ALA A 160 32.89 -20.92 36.63
CA ALA A 160 32.71 -21.28 38.04
C ALA A 160 32.70 -22.81 38.22
N VAL A 161 31.97 -23.55 37.37
CA VAL A 161 31.99 -25.03 37.41
C VAL A 161 33.38 -25.58 37.11
N GLY A 162 34.13 -24.99 36.17
CA GLY A 162 35.50 -25.40 35.85
C GLY A 162 36.43 -25.31 37.07
N LYS A 163 36.39 -24.19 37.84
CA LYS A 163 37.16 -24.01 39.07
C LYS A 163 36.79 -25.02 40.15
N ARG A 164 35.52 -25.37 40.28
CA ARG A 164 35.06 -26.39 41.24
C ARG A 164 35.57 -27.79 40.86
N VAL A 165 35.60 -28.12 39.54
CA VAL A 165 36.17 -29.39 39.07
C VAL A 165 37.66 -29.46 39.37
N GLU A 166 38.42 -28.37 39.17
CA GLU A 166 39.86 -28.29 39.51
C GLU A 166 40.11 -28.46 40.98
N ALA A 167 39.20 -27.91 41.85
CA ALA A 167 39.23 -28.08 43.29
C ALA A 167 38.75 -29.47 43.79
N GLY A 168 38.20 -30.30 42.91
CA GLY A 168 37.63 -31.58 43.29
C GLY A 168 36.19 -31.55 43.79
N ASP A 169 35.54 -30.34 43.77
CA ASP A 169 34.21 -30.10 44.34
C ASP A 169 33.07 -30.28 43.29
N ALA A 170 33.41 -30.63 42.07
CA ALA A 170 32.42 -30.90 41.01
C ALA A 170 32.89 -32.03 40.10
N SER A 171 31.94 -32.70 39.47
CA SER A 171 32.19 -33.83 38.60
C SER A 171 32.57 -33.40 37.18
N ARG A 172 33.21 -34.32 36.39
CA ARG A 172 33.44 -34.15 34.96
C ARG A 172 32.12 -34.03 34.20
N LEU A 173 31.03 -34.66 34.67
CA LEU A 173 29.70 -34.56 34.09
C LEU A 173 29.18 -33.14 34.19
N GLU A 174 29.32 -32.49 35.34
CA GLU A 174 28.93 -31.08 35.51
C GLU A 174 29.69 -30.14 34.54
N SER A 175 31.01 -30.37 34.40
CA SER A 175 31.80 -29.61 33.41
C SER A 175 31.30 -29.81 31.98
N SER A 176 30.95 -31.05 31.61
CA SER A 176 30.38 -31.33 30.28
C SER A 176 29.03 -30.70 30.07
N LEU A 177 28.14 -30.74 31.06
CA LEU A 177 26.83 -30.07 31.01
C LEU A 177 26.97 -28.56 30.86
N ALA A 178 27.84 -27.91 31.64
CA ALA A 178 28.09 -26.49 31.54
C ALA A 178 28.73 -26.09 30.18
N ALA A 179 29.60 -26.93 29.62
CA ALA A 179 30.15 -26.72 28.27
C ALA A 179 29.10 -26.82 27.18
N THR A 180 28.20 -27.80 27.27
CA THR A 180 27.06 -27.96 26.34
C THR A 180 26.15 -26.75 26.41
N GLU A 181 25.81 -26.27 27.58
CA GLU A 181 24.97 -25.08 27.77
C GLU A 181 25.58 -23.84 27.12
N LEU A 182 26.88 -23.62 27.29
CA LEU A 182 27.57 -22.51 26.61
C LEU A 182 27.54 -22.65 25.11
N ALA A 183 27.69 -23.84 24.58
CA ALA A 183 27.60 -24.09 23.15
C ALA A 183 26.18 -23.76 22.57
N VAL A 184 25.12 -24.12 23.33
CA VAL A 184 23.72 -23.77 22.99
C VAL A 184 23.53 -22.24 23.04
N ALA A 185 23.95 -21.57 24.11
CA ALA A 185 23.82 -20.13 24.23
C ALA A 185 24.54 -19.38 23.10
N ARG A 186 25.74 -19.80 22.73
CA ARG A 186 26.48 -19.24 21.58
C ARG A 186 25.77 -19.44 20.25
N ARG A 187 25.19 -20.62 20.02
CA ARG A 187 24.39 -20.86 18.83
C ARG A 187 23.19 -19.93 18.77
N MET A 188 22.39 -19.82 19.84
CA MET A 188 21.21 -18.95 19.90
C MET A 188 21.58 -17.49 19.66
N LYS A 189 22.64 -16.98 20.28
CA LYS A 189 23.13 -15.62 20.02
C LYS A 189 23.54 -15.43 18.56
N SER A 190 24.27 -16.39 17.97
CA SER A 190 24.69 -16.29 16.56
C SER A 190 23.50 -16.27 15.60
N GLU A 191 22.46 -17.06 15.89
CA GLU A 191 21.19 -17.07 15.13
C GLU A 191 20.48 -15.72 15.26
N ALA A 192 20.40 -15.14 16.46
CA ALA A 192 19.80 -13.82 16.69
C ALA A 192 20.58 -12.70 15.99
N GLN A 193 21.92 -12.75 16.02
CA GLN A 193 22.77 -11.80 15.30
C GLN A 193 22.53 -11.87 13.78
N ALA A 194 22.39 -13.08 13.23
CA ALA A 194 22.07 -13.25 11.83
C ALA A 194 20.66 -12.73 11.48
N ALA A 195 19.68 -12.95 12.36
CA ALA A 195 18.32 -12.42 12.20
C ALA A 195 18.29 -10.89 12.22
N GLU A 196 19.04 -10.25 13.15
CA GLU A 196 19.20 -8.79 13.19
C GLU A 196 19.82 -8.26 11.90
N ALA A 197 20.93 -8.86 11.45
CA ALA A 197 21.57 -8.46 10.18
C ALA A 197 20.64 -8.61 8.98
N GLN A 198 19.80 -9.65 8.95
CA GLN A 198 18.80 -9.83 7.91
C GLN A 198 17.68 -8.78 7.99
N ALA A 199 17.18 -8.49 9.18
CA ALA A 199 16.11 -7.51 9.40
C ALA A 199 16.55 -6.11 8.95
N ILE A 200 17.74 -5.66 9.35
CA ILE A 200 18.29 -4.36 8.96
C ILE A 200 18.55 -4.29 7.44
N ALA A 201 19.05 -5.36 6.83
CA ALA A 201 19.28 -5.41 5.39
C ALA A 201 17.97 -5.27 4.61
N ARG A 202 16.90 -5.96 5.03
CA ARG A 202 15.57 -5.86 4.43
C ARG A 202 14.96 -4.46 4.61
N LEU A 203 15.11 -3.87 5.80
CA LEU A 203 14.61 -2.52 6.09
C LEU A 203 15.29 -1.48 5.20
N ARG A 204 16.62 -1.49 5.12
CA ARG A 204 17.40 -0.57 4.29
C ARG A 204 17.17 -0.74 2.79
N ALA A 205 16.95 -1.98 2.33
CA ALA A 205 16.65 -2.26 0.94
C ALA A 205 15.30 -1.69 0.49
N HIS A 206 14.28 -1.74 1.38
CA HIS A 206 12.95 -1.18 1.10
C HIS A 206 12.87 0.33 1.30
N PHE A 207 13.57 0.85 2.31
CA PHE A 207 13.56 2.25 2.69
C PHE A 207 14.99 2.82 2.69
N PRO A 208 15.56 3.08 1.50
CA PRO A 208 16.90 3.67 1.38
C PRO A 208 16.97 5.02 2.09
N GLY A 209 18.02 5.19 2.91
CA GLY A 209 18.21 6.42 3.70
C GLY A 209 17.57 6.40 5.09
N ILE A 210 16.95 5.28 5.51
CA ILE A 210 16.48 5.13 6.88
C ILE A 210 17.67 5.11 7.85
N ASP A 211 17.57 5.91 8.93
CA ASP A 211 18.59 5.90 9.97
C ASP A 211 18.39 4.69 10.90
N THR A 212 19.43 3.88 11.00
CA THR A 212 19.50 2.69 11.84
C THR A 212 20.67 2.72 12.81
N THR A 213 21.30 3.88 13.02
CA THR A 213 22.48 4.01 13.86
C THR A 213 22.15 4.05 15.35
N SER A 214 20.98 4.59 15.69
CA SER A 214 20.49 4.75 17.05
C SER A 214 19.08 4.19 17.20
N PRO A 215 18.94 2.84 17.34
CA PRO A 215 17.63 2.21 17.47
C PRO A 215 16.95 2.69 18.75
N PRO A 216 15.68 3.12 18.69
CA PRO A 216 14.92 3.43 19.88
C PRO A 216 14.62 2.15 20.67
N ARG A 217 14.33 2.30 21.97
CA ARG A 217 13.82 1.19 22.78
C ARG A 217 12.35 0.96 22.45
N LEU A 218 11.93 -0.31 22.48
CA LEU A 218 10.51 -0.66 22.36
C LEU A 218 9.72 -0.02 23.52
N ALA A 219 8.65 0.68 23.15
CA ALA A 219 7.68 1.19 24.12
C ALA A 219 6.92 0.04 24.79
N ASP A 220 6.20 0.34 25.86
CA ASP A 220 5.26 -0.63 26.40
C ASP A 220 3.95 -0.56 25.58
N PRO A 221 3.38 -1.73 25.21
CA PRO A 221 2.12 -1.77 24.48
C PRO A 221 1.00 -1.10 25.27
N VAL A 222 0.16 -0.33 24.55
CA VAL A 222 -1.02 0.30 25.10
C VAL A 222 -2.27 -0.24 24.42
N LEU A 223 -3.41 -0.22 25.11
CA LEU A 223 -4.69 -0.58 24.53
C LEU A 223 -5.19 0.55 23.63
N PRO A 224 -5.80 0.24 22.47
CA PRO A 224 -6.49 1.23 21.66
C PRO A 224 -7.60 1.94 22.47
N GLU A 225 -7.60 3.27 22.43
CA GLU A 225 -8.66 4.05 23.06
C GLU A 225 -9.94 4.00 22.22
N GLY A 226 -11.09 3.89 22.87
CA GLY A 226 -12.41 3.81 22.23
C GLY A 226 -12.86 2.37 21.94
N ASP A 227 -14.11 2.25 21.54
CA ASP A 227 -14.72 0.97 21.21
C ASP A 227 -14.63 0.63 19.71
N LEU A 228 -14.97 -0.61 19.36
CA LEU A 228 -14.95 -1.09 17.98
C LEU A 228 -15.84 -0.23 17.05
N VAL A 229 -16.97 0.29 17.55
CA VAL A 229 -17.91 1.09 16.75
C VAL A 229 -17.26 2.41 16.33
N GLN A 230 -16.55 3.06 17.25
CA GLN A 230 -15.82 4.31 17.00
C GLN A 230 -14.66 4.08 16.01
N TRP A 231 -13.87 3.01 16.19
CA TRP A 231 -12.81 2.64 15.27
C TRP A 231 -13.35 2.34 13.87
N ARG A 232 -14.42 1.56 13.79
CA ARG A 232 -15.07 1.25 12.51
C ARG A 232 -15.55 2.50 11.78
N ALA A 233 -16.22 3.41 12.50
CA ALA A 233 -16.70 4.66 11.92
C ALA A 233 -15.54 5.51 11.36
N ARG A 234 -14.47 5.68 12.15
CA ARG A 234 -13.29 6.46 11.77
C ARG A 234 -12.57 5.89 10.54
N ILE A 235 -12.30 4.59 10.52
CA ILE A 235 -11.58 3.94 9.41
C ILE A 235 -12.44 3.97 8.14
N LEU A 236 -13.74 3.67 8.22
CA LEU A 236 -14.63 3.68 7.06
C LEU A 236 -14.77 5.08 6.42
N GLU A 237 -14.76 6.14 7.23
CA GLU A 237 -14.86 7.50 6.74
C GLU A 237 -13.64 7.92 5.89
N HIS A 238 -12.45 7.43 6.26
CA HIS A 238 -11.19 7.83 5.64
C HIS A 238 -10.58 6.75 4.73
N SER A 239 -11.28 5.63 4.52
CA SER A 239 -10.78 4.49 3.75
C SER A 239 -10.54 4.81 2.28
N ASP A 240 -9.29 4.77 1.86
CA ASP A 240 -8.91 4.93 0.46
C ASP A 240 -9.38 3.76 -0.42
N PRO A 241 -9.33 2.47 -0.03
CA PRO A 241 -9.93 1.36 -0.79
C PRO A 241 -11.40 1.59 -1.15
N ILE A 242 -12.21 2.03 -0.18
CA ILE A 242 -13.62 2.34 -0.42
C ILE A 242 -13.78 3.56 -1.34
N ARG A 243 -12.94 4.57 -1.20
CA ARG A 243 -12.94 5.75 -2.08
C ARG A 243 -12.59 5.36 -3.52
N ILE A 244 -11.60 4.50 -3.73
CA ILE A 244 -11.22 3.95 -5.03
C ILE A 244 -12.40 3.19 -5.65
N ALA A 245 -13.00 2.26 -4.89
CA ALA A 245 -14.12 1.45 -5.38
C ALA A 245 -15.34 2.32 -5.74
N ARG A 246 -15.68 3.32 -4.94
CA ARG A 246 -16.75 4.29 -5.24
C ARG A 246 -16.47 5.12 -6.48
N ALA A 247 -15.24 5.64 -6.62
CA ALA A 247 -14.84 6.41 -7.79
C ALA A 247 -14.86 5.56 -9.06
N LYS A 248 -14.48 4.26 -8.96
CA LYS A 248 -14.61 3.28 -10.06
C LYS A 248 -16.06 3.07 -10.47
N VAL A 249 -16.98 2.88 -9.53
CA VAL A 249 -18.44 2.76 -9.82
C VAL A 249 -18.93 4.02 -10.53
N GLU A 250 -18.59 5.21 -10.03
CA GLU A 250 -19.01 6.48 -10.64
C GLU A 250 -18.44 6.62 -12.06
N ARG A 251 -17.17 6.32 -12.28
CA ARG A 251 -16.56 6.36 -13.60
C ARG A 251 -17.25 5.41 -14.57
N LEU A 252 -17.57 4.19 -14.15
CA LEU A 252 -18.27 3.20 -14.98
C LEU A 252 -19.71 3.60 -15.24
N ASN A 253 -20.40 4.25 -14.29
CA ASN A 253 -21.73 4.83 -14.50
C ASN A 253 -21.68 5.89 -15.62
N GLN A 254 -20.72 6.82 -15.55
CA GLN A 254 -20.55 7.84 -16.58
C GLN A 254 -20.20 7.22 -17.94
N GLN A 255 -19.41 6.14 -17.96
CA GLN A 255 -19.10 5.40 -19.17
C GLN A 255 -20.35 4.68 -19.73
N ALA A 256 -21.22 4.13 -18.89
CA ALA A 256 -22.47 3.51 -19.30
C ALA A 256 -23.45 4.53 -19.89
N GLU A 257 -23.59 5.72 -19.25
CA GLU A 257 -24.37 6.83 -19.81
C GLU A 257 -23.80 7.28 -21.17
N ARG A 258 -22.46 7.34 -21.28
CA ARG A 258 -21.78 7.71 -22.53
C ARG A 258 -22.02 6.67 -23.63
N ALA A 259 -21.93 5.38 -23.30
CA ALA A 259 -22.23 4.28 -24.21
C ALA A 259 -23.71 4.29 -24.64
N GLN A 260 -24.63 4.64 -23.74
CA GLN A 260 -26.05 4.83 -24.06
C GLN A 260 -26.26 6.02 -25.02
N ALA A 261 -25.58 7.14 -24.79
CA ALA A 261 -25.61 8.29 -25.70
C ALA A 261 -25.01 7.95 -27.06
N ASP A 262 -24.04 7.03 -27.13
CA ASP A 262 -23.43 6.58 -28.40
C ASP A 262 -24.31 5.67 -29.24
N ARG A 263 -25.49 5.27 -28.75
CA ARG A 263 -26.51 4.63 -29.60
C ARG A 263 -26.95 5.57 -30.73
N LEU A 264 -26.89 6.89 -30.50
CA LEU A 264 -27.03 7.90 -31.55
C LEU A 264 -25.63 8.22 -32.09
N PRO A 265 -25.34 7.89 -33.33
CA PRO A 265 -24.03 8.13 -33.94
C PRO A 265 -23.77 9.62 -34.15
N ASP A 266 -22.51 10.01 -34.03
CA ASP A 266 -22.07 11.37 -34.30
C ASP A 266 -22.00 11.58 -35.83
N PRO A 267 -22.55 12.71 -36.35
CA PRO A 267 -22.49 13.04 -37.76
C PRO A 267 -21.09 13.51 -38.16
N THR A 268 -20.67 13.21 -39.35
CA THR A 268 -19.51 13.81 -40.02
C THR A 268 -19.98 14.86 -41.00
N VAL A 269 -19.43 16.06 -40.91
CA VAL A 269 -19.73 17.17 -41.80
C VAL A 269 -18.47 17.50 -42.59
N GLY A 270 -18.63 17.68 -43.89
CA GLY A 270 -17.53 18.01 -44.79
C GLY A 270 -17.91 19.04 -45.84
N ILE A 271 -16.88 19.67 -46.36
CA ILE A 271 -16.97 20.50 -47.58
C ILE A 271 -16.10 19.84 -48.63
N PHE A 272 -16.58 19.86 -49.86
CA PHE A 272 -15.81 19.30 -50.97
C PHE A 272 -15.80 20.23 -52.15
N THR A 273 -14.78 20.10 -53.02
CA THR A 273 -14.70 20.69 -54.32
C THR A 273 -14.19 19.65 -55.32
N SER A 274 -14.81 19.66 -56.51
CA SER A 274 -14.39 18.78 -57.63
C SER A 274 -14.25 19.53 -58.93
N SER A 275 -13.46 18.95 -59.83
CA SER A 275 -13.36 19.38 -61.22
C SER A 275 -13.78 18.22 -62.11
N GLU A 276 -14.77 18.44 -62.94
CA GLU A 276 -15.44 17.43 -63.76
C GLU A 276 -15.47 17.85 -65.23
N VAL A 277 -15.91 16.94 -66.09
CA VAL A 277 -16.20 17.19 -67.55
C VAL A 277 -15.06 17.96 -68.22
N PHE A 278 -13.91 17.29 -68.41
CA PHE A 278 -12.73 17.88 -69.04
C PHE A 278 -12.24 19.17 -68.39
N GLN A 279 -12.44 19.32 -67.03
CA GLN A 279 -12.13 20.52 -66.23
C GLN A 279 -13.00 21.76 -66.59
N GLN A 280 -14.08 21.57 -67.24
CA GLN A 280 -15.03 22.67 -67.64
C GLN A 280 -15.98 22.98 -66.45
N GLU A 281 -16.24 22.03 -65.59
CA GLU A 281 -17.14 22.18 -64.44
C GLU A 281 -16.38 22.18 -63.14
N ARG A 282 -16.75 23.08 -62.23
CA ARG A 282 -16.29 23.12 -60.85
C ARG A 282 -17.50 23.00 -59.94
N VAL A 283 -17.45 22.02 -59.05
CA VAL A 283 -18.49 21.78 -58.06
C VAL A 283 -17.94 22.11 -56.68
N ILE A 284 -18.71 22.83 -55.88
CA ILE A 284 -18.47 23.05 -54.46
C ILE A 284 -19.73 22.58 -53.74
N GLY A 285 -19.56 21.76 -52.70
CA GLY A 285 -20.71 21.21 -51.99
C GLY A 285 -20.41 20.93 -50.53
N LEU A 286 -21.49 20.63 -49.80
CA LEU A 286 -21.47 20.14 -48.43
C LEU A 286 -21.85 18.68 -48.44
N ASN A 287 -21.19 17.90 -47.57
CA ASN A 287 -21.63 16.55 -47.31
C ASN A 287 -21.90 16.36 -45.82
N VAL A 288 -22.91 15.54 -45.53
CA VAL A 288 -23.19 15.10 -44.14
C VAL A 288 -23.36 13.58 -44.18
N SER A 289 -22.51 12.89 -43.41
CA SER A 289 -22.59 11.44 -43.29
C SER A 289 -23.02 11.08 -41.87
N ILE A 290 -24.10 10.32 -41.75
CA ILE A 290 -24.64 9.84 -40.48
C ILE A 290 -24.67 8.32 -40.53
N PRO A 291 -23.86 7.62 -39.70
CA PRO A 291 -23.90 6.16 -39.63
C PRO A 291 -25.28 5.67 -39.18
N ILE A 292 -25.82 4.64 -39.79
CA ILE A 292 -27.06 4.01 -39.33
C ILE A 292 -26.73 3.07 -38.17
N PRO A 293 -27.33 3.28 -36.99
CA PRO A 293 -27.01 2.47 -35.82
C PRO A 293 -27.53 1.03 -35.97
N GLY A 294 -26.67 0.06 -35.67
CA GLY A 294 -27.01 -1.37 -35.62
C GLY A 294 -27.00 -1.93 -34.18
N SER A 295 -27.19 -3.24 -34.07
CA SER A 295 -27.20 -3.95 -32.80
C SER A 295 -25.90 -3.81 -31.98
N HIS A 296 -24.77 -3.57 -32.66
CA HIS A 296 -23.47 -3.38 -32.02
C HIS A 296 -23.50 -2.31 -30.91
N ARG A 297 -24.06 -1.12 -31.21
CA ARG A 297 -24.10 -0.01 -30.24
C ARG A 297 -24.99 -0.32 -29.04
N SER A 298 -26.09 -1.04 -29.22
CA SER A 298 -26.97 -1.46 -28.14
C SER A 298 -26.28 -2.51 -27.23
N LEU A 299 -25.49 -3.41 -27.83
CA LEU A 299 -24.71 -4.40 -27.07
C LEU A 299 -23.54 -3.76 -26.26
N VAL A 300 -22.88 -2.74 -26.83
CA VAL A 300 -21.87 -1.96 -26.12
C VAL A 300 -22.47 -1.24 -24.92
N ALA A 301 -23.64 -0.60 -25.09
CA ALA A 301 -24.34 0.04 -23.97
C ALA A 301 -24.76 -0.97 -22.90
N LYS A 302 -25.27 -2.14 -23.29
CA LYS A 302 -25.63 -3.22 -22.35
C LYS A 302 -24.40 -3.74 -21.61
N LYS A 303 -23.28 -3.95 -22.30
CA LYS A 303 -22.01 -4.36 -21.67
C LYS A 303 -21.54 -3.34 -20.65
N ALA A 304 -21.62 -2.04 -20.95
CA ALA A 304 -21.25 -0.97 -20.02
C ALA A 304 -22.13 -0.96 -18.76
N GLN A 305 -23.44 -1.19 -18.89
CA GLN A 305 -24.35 -1.34 -17.73
C GLN A 305 -23.99 -2.57 -16.87
N GLN A 306 -23.62 -3.69 -17.53
CA GLN A 306 -23.18 -4.88 -16.77
C GLN A 306 -21.86 -4.65 -16.05
N ALA A 307 -20.97 -3.81 -16.58
CA ALA A 307 -19.73 -3.42 -15.91
C ALA A 307 -19.99 -2.57 -14.64
N VAL A 308 -21.03 -1.74 -14.65
CA VAL A 308 -21.49 -1.02 -13.45
C VAL A 308 -21.93 -2.01 -12.38
N ALA A 309 -22.84 -2.94 -12.74
CA ALA A 309 -23.33 -3.94 -11.78
C ALA A 309 -22.20 -4.80 -11.19
N LEU A 310 -21.18 -5.12 -11.99
CA LEU A 310 -19.99 -5.80 -11.49
C LEU A 310 -19.22 -4.94 -10.48
N ALA A 311 -18.98 -3.67 -10.79
CA ALA A 311 -18.24 -2.77 -9.90
C ALA A 311 -19.00 -2.48 -8.59
N GLU A 312 -20.33 -2.47 -8.60
CA GLU A 312 -21.15 -2.37 -7.40
C GLU A 312 -20.95 -3.59 -6.48
N GLN A 313 -20.85 -4.80 -7.04
CA GLN A 313 -20.54 -6.00 -6.27
C GLN A 313 -19.09 -6.01 -5.77
N GLU A 314 -18.14 -5.46 -6.51
CA GLU A 314 -16.77 -5.28 -6.05
C GLU A 314 -16.70 -4.29 -4.89
N LEU A 315 -17.43 -3.16 -4.94
CA LEU A 315 -17.55 -2.21 -3.83
C LEU A 315 -18.15 -2.84 -2.57
N GLU A 316 -19.18 -3.66 -2.73
CA GLU A 316 -19.79 -4.38 -1.60
C GLU A 316 -18.81 -5.40 -1.01
N SER A 317 -18.08 -6.13 -1.86
CA SER A 317 -17.04 -7.07 -1.42
C SER A 317 -15.94 -6.36 -0.64
N GLU A 318 -15.44 -5.24 -1.16
CA GLU A 318 -14.41 -4.42 -0.52
C GLU A 318 -14.90 -3.89 0.84
N SER A 319 -16.14 -3.44 0.89
CA SER A 319 -16.74 -2.94 2.14
C SER A 319 -16.84 -4.03 3.22
N ARG A 320 -17.16 -5.26 2.83
CA ARG A 320 -17.19 -6.40 3.75
C ARG A 320 -15.79 -6.83 4.19
N GLN A 321 -14.84 -6.84 3.26
CA GLN A 321 -13.46 -7.18 3.57
C GLN A 321 -12.87 -6.18 4.55
N LEU A 322 -13.01 -4.88 4.30
CA LEU A 322 -12.55 -3.84 5.21
C LEU A 322 -13.20 -3.93 6.58
N ALA A 323 -14.52 -4.22 6.65
CA ALA A 323 -15.20 -4.42 7.93
C ALA A 323 -14.58 -5.59 8.72
N ALA A 324 -14.30 -6.70 8.06
CA ALA A 324 -13.63 -7.85 8.68
C ALA A 324 -12.20 -7.54 9.12
N GLU A 325 -11.44 -6.77 8.32
CA GLU A 325 -10.09 -6.32 8.67
C GLU A 325 -10.09 -5.41 9.91
N ILE A 326 -11.04 -4.48 10.01
CA ILE A 326 -11.20 -3.61 11.19
C ILE A 326 -11.52 -4.43 12.43
N GLU A 327 -12.50 -5.31 12.35
CA GLU A 327 -12.90 -6.17 13.47
C GLU A 327 -11.74 -7.10 13.89
N GLY A 328 -11.06 -7.70 12.90
CA GLY A 328 -9.89 -8.55 13.14
C GLY A 328 -8.72 -7.79 13.73
N GLY A 329 -8.40 -6.60 13.21
CA GLY A 329 -7.32 -5.75 13.70
C GLY A 329 -7.58 -5.27 15.13
N TYR A 330 -8.80 -4.84 15.44
CA TYR A 330 -9.19 -4.44 16.79
C TYR A 330 -9.08 -5.61 17.78
N ALA A 331 -9.61 -6.77 17.41
CA ALA A 331 -9.51 -7.98 18.23
C ALA A 331 -8.04 -8.42 18.43
N ALA A 332 -7.21 -8.33 17.38
CA ALA A 332 -5.80 -8.65 17.45
C ALA A 332 -5.03 -7.69 18.38
N ALA A 333 -5.32 -6.38 18.35
CA ALA A 333 -4.69 -5.42 19.24
C ALA A 333 -5.02 -5.70 20.70
N HIS A 334 -6.28 -5.98 21.03
CA HIS A 334 -6.70 -6.34 22.39
C HIS A 334 -6.15 -7.69 22.83
N GLY A 335 -6.24 -8.71 21.99
CA GLY A 335 -5.77 -10.05 22.29
C GLY A 335 -4.26 -10.13 22.48
N SER A 336 -3.49 -9.47 21.62
CA SER A 336 -2.03 -9.45 21.73
C SER A 336 -1.55 -8.63 22.93
N HIS A 337 -2.23 -7.55 23.30
CA HIS A 337 -1.93 -6.82 24.55
C HIS A 337 -2.15 -7.71 25.78
N SER A 338 -3.26 -8.44 25.86
CA SER A 338 -3.54 -9.36 26.97
C SER A 338 -2.52 -10.50 27.01
N ALA A 339 -2.14 -11.02 25.83
CA ALA A 339 -1.11 -12.07 25.74
C ALA A 339 0.27 -11.55 26.18
N TRP A 340 0.62 -10.30 25.86
CA TRP A 340 1.85 -9.68 26.34
C TRP A 340 1.88 -9.56 27.86
N LEU A 341 0.82 -9.07 28.50
CA LEU A 341 0.75 -8.98 29.97
C LEU A 341 0.95 -10.35 30.64
N ALA A 342 0.28 -11.39 30.13
CA ALA A 342 0.44 -12.75 30.63
C ALA A 342 1.86 -13.31 30.42
N ALA A 343 2.50 -12.95 29.31
CA ALA A 343 3.87 -13.37 29.02
C ALA A 343 4.90 -12.64 29.91
N GLU A 344 4.67 -11.37 30.22
CA GLU A 344 5.50 -10.60 31.19
C GLU A 344 5.39 -11.19 32.60
N ASP A 345 4.18 -11.53 33.05
CA ASP A 345 3.98 -12.20 34.35
C ASP A 345 4.70 -13.55 34.39
N ALA A 346 4.61 -14.34 33.32
CA ALA A 346 5.30 -15.62 33.21
C ALA A 346 6.84 -15.46 33.22
N ALA A 347 7.36 -14.47 32.51
CA ALA A 347 8.78 -14.17 32.47
C ALA A 347 9.29 -13.70 33.81
N SER A 348 8.53 -12.87 34.54
CA SER A 348 8.85 -12.43 35.89
C SER A 348 8.92 -13.60 36.86
N ALA A 349 7.95 -14.50 36.85
CA ALA A 349 7.94 -15.70 37.70
C ALA A 349 9.07 -16.67 37.36
N ALA A 350 9.37 -16.88 36.05
CA ALA A 350 10.48 -17.73 35.64
C ALA A 350 11.85 -17.16 36.07
N LYS A 351 12.02 -15.85 35.97
CA LYS A 351 13.23 -15.15 36.40
C LYS A 351 13.44 -15.28 37.94
N GLU A 352 12.39 -15.11 38.74
CA GLU A 352 12.44 -15.30 40.18
C GLU A 352 12.80 -16.74 40.53
N SER A 353 12.15 -17.72 39.88
CA SER A 353 12.45 -19.15 40.05
C SER A 353 13.92 -19.47 39.73
N ALA A 354 14.44 -18.93 38.62
CA ALA A 354 15.83 -19.14 38.20
C ALA A 354 16.83 -18.50 39.20
N ALA A 355 16.48 -17.36 39.76
CA ALA A 355 17.30 -16.72 40.82
C ALA A 355 17.34 -17.55 42.09
N LEU A 356 16.19 -18.04 42.57
CA LEU A 356 16.07 -18.92 43.72
C LEU A 356 16.82 -20.23 43.50
N MET A 357 16.68 -20.87 42.35
CA MET A 357 17.38 -22.10 42.00
C MET A 357 18.89 -21.91 41.91
N THR A 358 19.35 -20.75 41.42
CA THR A 358 20.77 -20.39 41.38
C THR A 358 21.32 -20.23 42.80
N LYS A 359 20.56 -19.67 43.76
CA LYS A 359 20.90 -19.54 45.16
C LYS A 359 20.93 -20.93 45.82
N ALA A 360 19.93 -21.77 45.63
CA ALA A 360 19.90 -23.13 46.18
C ALA A 360 21.12 -23.97 45.72
N TYR A 361 21.45 -23.86 44.41
CA TYR A 361 22.68 -24.51 43.87
C TYR A 361 23.96 -24.00 44.59
N SER A 362 24.07 -22.68 44.83
CA SER A 362 25.23 -22.13 45.49
C SER A 362 25.38 -22.57 46.98
N LEU A 363 24.24 -22.94 47.59
CA LEU A 363 24.21 -23.46 48.99
C LEU A 363 24.35 -24.99 49.04
N GLY A 364 24.41 -25.67 47.90
CA GLY A 364 24.47 -27.13 47.81
C GLY A 364 23.11 -27.85 48.00
N GLU A 365 22.01 -27.09 47.98
CA GLU A 365 20.64 -27.57 48.15
C GLU A 365 19.97 -28.04 46.83
N ALA A 366 20.60 -27.72 45.69
CA ALA A 366 20.15 -28.12 44.37
C ALA A 366 21.33 -28.60 43.51
N ASP A 367 21.05 -29.44 42.54
CA ASP A 367 22.02 -29.88 41.54
C ASP A 367 22.16 -28.93 40.36
N LEU A 368 23.24 -29.09 39.57
CA LEU A 368 23.50 -28.26 38.40
C LEU A 368 22.42 -28.43 37.32
N GLN A 369 21.86 -29.64 37.13
CA GLN A 369 20.87 -29.92 36.11
C GLN A 369 19.57 -29.15 36.36
N SER A 370 19.09 -29.15 37.62
CA SER A 370 17.93 -28.38 38.05
C SER A 370 18.13 -26.88 37.84
N ARG A 371 19.32 -26.36 38.17
CA ARG A 371 19.67 -24.96 37.91
C ARG A 371 19.67 -24.63 36.42
N LEU A 372 20.31 -25.45 35.58
CA LEU A 372 20.33 -25.22 34.12
C LEU A 372 18.95 -25.29 33.52
N LEU A 373 18.09 -26.23 33.97
CA LEU A 373 16.71 -26.31 33.54
C LEU A 373 15.93 -25.01 33.84
N SER A 374 16.04 -24.51 35.06
CA SER A 374 15.38 -23.26 35.47
C SER A 374 15.89 -22.05 34.71
N GLN A 375 17.20 -21.98 34.41
CA GLN A 375 17.74 -20.93 33.52
C GLN A 375 17.23 -21.01 32.09
N ARG A 376 17.04 -22.18 31.50
CA ARG A 376 16.46 -22.36 30.19
C ARG A 376 15.00 -21.92 30.16
N GLN A 377 14.23 -22.20 31.22
CA GLN A 377 12.86 -21.75 31.36
C GLN A 377 12.77 -20.23 31.47
N ASP A 378 13.67 -19.57 32.21
CA ASP A 378 13.75 -18.11 32.29
C ASP A 378 14.00 -17.48 30.93
N ILE A 379 14.96 -17.96 30.15
CA ILE A 379 15.26 -17.46 28.84
C ILE A 379 14.08 -17.67 27.89
N ALA A 380 13.50 -18.85 27.88
CA ALA A 380 12.36 -19.16 27.01
C ALA A 380 11.15 -18.25 27.32
N ALA A 381 10.92 -17.98 28.61
CA ALA A 381 9.87 -17.06 29.05
C ALA A 381 10.18 -15.61 28.65
N ALA A 382 11.44 -15.16 28.79
CA ALA A 382 11.86 -13.83 28.38
C ALA A 382 11.76 -13.62 26.85
N GLU A 383 12.15 -14.61 26.05
CA GLU A 383 11.96 -14.57 24.60
C GLU A 383 10.47 -14.51 24.23
N ALA A 384 9.63 -15.31 24.90
CA ALA A 384 8.18 -15.31 24.68
C ALA A 384 7.53 -13.96 25.03
N ALA A 385 7.98 -13.32 26.13
CA ALA A 385 7.52 -11.99 26.54
C ALA A 385 7.94 -10.92 25.51
N LEU A 386 9.17 -10.98 25.01
CA LEU A 386 9.63 -10.09 23.93
C LEU A 386 8.82 -10.27 22.64
N ASP A 387 8.55 -11.49 22.23
CA ASP A 387 7.76 -11.79 21.05
C ASP A 387 6.31 -11.29 21.19
N ALA A 388 5.72 -11.50 22.37
CA ALA A 388 4.39 -10.98 22.68
C ALA A 388 4.36 -9.45 22.69
N LYS A 389 5.40 -8.79 23.24
CA LYS A 389 5.55 -7.33 23.23
C LYS A 389 5.60 -6.78 21.81
N VAL A 390 6.47 -7.33 20.95
CA VAL A 390 6.58 -6.92 19.55
C VAL A 390 5.27 -7.14 18.79
N SER A 391 4.59 -8.27 19.05
CA SER A 391 3.30 -8.58 18.43
C SER A 391 2.21 -7.60 18.86
N ALA A 392 2.15 -7.23 20.12
CA ALA A 392 1.18 -6.26 20.64
C ALA A 392 1.41 -4.85 20.06
N LEU A 393 2.67 -4.39 20.00
CA LEU A 393 3.03 -3.11 19.37
C LEU A 393 2.68 -3.09 17.89
N ARG A 394 3.00 -4.16 17.15
CA ARG A 394 2.64 -4.27 15.73
C ARG A 394 1.13 -4.21 15.51
N ALA A 395 0.36 -4.99 16.29
CA ALA A 395 -1.09 -5.01 16.17
C ALA A 395 -1.70 -3.64 16.45
N TYR A 396 -1.18 -2.92 17.45
CA TYR A 396 -1.60 -1.57 17.77
C TYR A 396 -1.26 -0.55 16.67
N TYR A 397 -0.01 -0.54 16.18
CA TYR A 397 0.44 0.42 15.17
C TYR A 397 -0.16 0.18 13.78
N LEU A 398 -0.57 -1.04 13.48
CA LEU A 398 -1.29 -1.35 12.22
C LEU A 398 -2.79 -1.00 12.29
N LEU A 399 -3.33 -0.78 13.50
CA LEU A 399 -4.69 -0.31 13.68
C LEU A 399 -4.79 1.23 13.59
N LEU A 400 -3.71 1.95 13.99
CA LEU A 400 -3.62 3.42 13.88
C LEU A 400 -3.56 3.88 12.42
#